data_cb1a663445e2ad8fac6ea10e2373e62a
#
_entry.id   cb1a663445e2ad8fac6ea10e2373e62a
#
_cell.length_a   1.000
_cell.length_b   1.000
_cell.length_c   1.000
_cell.angle_alpha   90.00
_cell.angle_beta   90.00
_cell.angle_gamma   90.00
#
_symmetry.space_group_name_H-M   'P 1'
#
loop_
_entity.id
_entity.type
_entity.pdbx_description
1 polymer ?
#
loop_
_entity_poly.entity_id
_entity_poly.type
_entity_poly.pdbx_seq_one_letter_code
_entity_poly.pdbx_strand_id
1 'polypeptide(L)'
;MNHLRAHILLAAALCINTLHAQSSDSAIVSILQQKDVVFTHNNKVVLLPSGKEKFEDMFKAIAQAKSSVHLEYFNFRNDSIASALFDLLKQKASEGVEVRALFDGFGNDSNNKPLRKEHIDSLRAHGIEIYEFDPIRFPWVNHVFLRDHRKIVVIDGNVAYTGGMNVADYYLHGTEQVGEWRDMHCRIEGGAVSPLQMIFLKLWNRVTEQDIWGPKYFRAYKPTEIHGLRPDTTSTAGHKKVGIINREPRISNDIIRVFYTEAINAAQDSIKLINPYLTLNRKLKKALRNAAKRGVKVEIMVSAKSDIPLTPDCVFYNVHKLMKKGVHVWLYQPGFHHTKVIMVDGKFCTVGSANLNARSLSWDYEENAVIIDKPTTRQLDQMFDNDKQKSVYLTPETWDAFRTPWQKFRGWFAHLLTPFL
;
A
#
# COMPACT_ATOMS: atom_id res chain seq x y z
N MET A 1 -59.50 16.70 -18.86
CA MET A 1 -58.43 17.15 -17.93
C MET A 1 -57.74 16.01 -17.16
N ASN A 2 -58.40 14.92 -16.87
CA ASN A 2 -57.79 13.81 -16.09
C ASN A 2 -56.77 12.95 -16.85
N HIS A 3 -56.93 12.77 -18.17
CA HIS A 3 -55.96 11.98 -18.98
C HIS A 3 -54.61 12.68 -19.19
N LEU A 4 -54.61 14.01 -19.28
CA LEU A 4 -53.37 14.77 -19.43
C LEU A 4 -52.49 14.75 -18.17
N ARG A 5 -53.12 14.72 -16.96
CA ARG A 5 -52.40 14.60 -15.68
C ARG A 5 -51.79 13.20 -15.48
N ALA A 6 -52.47 12.15 -15.97
CA ALA A 6 -51.91 10.78 -15.89
C ALA A 6 -50.65 10.59 -16.78
N HIS A 7 -50.65 11.18 -17.97
CA HIS A 7 -49.48 11.12 -18.87
C HIS A 7 -48.30 11.95 -18.36
N ILE A 8 -48.54 13.10 -17.69
CA ILE A 8 -47.48 13.90 -17.09
C ILE A 8 -46.89 13.19 -15.88
N LEU A 9 -47.68 12.51 -15.05
CA LEU A 9 -47.17 11.73 -13.92
C LEU A 9 -46.43 10.45 -14.37
N LEU A 10 -46.86 9.82 -15.46
CA LEU A 10 -46.14 8.66 -16.02
C LEU A 10 -44.82 9.07 -16.67
N ALA A 11 -44.78 10.22 -17.37
CA ALA A 11 -43.54 10.76 -17.95
C ALA A 11 -42.55 11.25 -16.85
N ALA A 12 -43.04 11.84 -15.78
CA ALA A 12 -42.22 12.21 -14.61
C ALA A 12 -41.70 10.98 -13.86
N ALA A 13 -42.51 9.90 -13.74
CA ALA A 13 -42.03 8.64 -13.14
C ALA A 13 -41.04 7.90 -14.01
N LEU A 14 -41.10 8.00 -15.35
CA LEU A 14 -40.11 7.47 -16.30
C LEU A 14 -38.80 8.29 -16.34
N CYS A 15 -38.84 9.60 -16.07
CA CYS A 15 -37.65 10.43 -15.97
C CYS A 15 -36.87 10.28 -14.64
N ILE A 16 -37.51 9.69 -13.60
CA ILE A 16 -36.85 9.53 -12.28
C ILE A 16 -36.01 8.24 -12.20
N ASN A 17 -36.11 7.33 -13.18
CA ASN A 17 -35.45 6.01 -13.13
C ASN A 17 -34.20 5.86 -13.99
N THR A 18 -33.52 6.94 -14.39
CA THR A 18 -32.19 6.87 -15.02
C THR A 18 -31.14 7.72 -14.32
N LEU A 19 -31.20 7.83 -13.01
CA LEU A 19 -29.99 8.01 -12.24
C LEU A 19 -29.22 6.68 -12.33
N HIS A 20 -28.44 6.52 -13.40
CA HIS A 20 -27.43 5.46 -13.45
C HIS A 20 -26.59 5.62 -12.21
N ALA A 21 -26.70 4.69 -11.28
CA ALA A 21 -25.83 4.68 -10.11
C ALA A 21 -24.39 4.77 -10.64
N GLN A 22 -23.69 5.82 -10.25
CA GLN A 22 -22.30 6.04 -10.69
C GLN A 22 -21.50 4.77 -10.38
N SER A 23 -20.72 4.29 -11.36
CA SER A 23 -19.89 3.09 -11.15
C SER A 23 -18.85 3.33 -10.05
N SER A 24 -18.47 2.28 -9.31
CA SER A 24 -17.58 2.41 -8.15
C SER A 24 -16.24 3.07 -8.48
N ASP A 25 -15.66 2.80 -9.66
CA ASP A 25 -14.44 3.42 -10.14
C ASP A 25 -14.59 4.91 -10.43
N SER A 26 -15.70 5.32 -11.08
CA SER A 26 -15.99 6.74 -11.33
C SER A 26 -16.26 7.49 -10.05
N ALA A 27 -16.98 6.87 -9.09
CA ALA A 27 -17.28 7.47 -7.80
C ALA A 27 -15.98 7.75 -7.01
N ILE A 28 -15.09 6.75 -6.90
CA ILE A 28 -13.85 6.91 -6.15
C ILE A 28 -12.90 7.93 -6.80
N VAL A 29 -12.83 7.96 -8.14
CA VAL A 29 -12.03 8.97 -8.85
C VAL A 29 -12.56 10.38 -8.55
N SER A 30 -13.87 10.61 -8.64
CA SER A 30 -14.48 11.91 -8.34
C SER A 30 -14.20 12.37 -6.91
N ILE A 31 -14.33 11.47 -5.92
CA ILE A 31 -14.06 11.77 -4.51
C ILE A 31 -12.58 12.13 -4.30
N LEU A 32 -11.66 11.40 -4.89
CA LEU A 32 -10.24 11.65 -4.74
C LEU A 32 -9.78 12.92 -5.47
N GLN A 33 -10.36 13.25 -6.62
CA GLN A 33 -10.12 14.51 -7.31
C GLN A 33 -10.57 15.72 -6.48
N GLN A 34 -11.66 15.61 -5.71
CA GLN A 34 -12.07 16.63 -4.73
C GLN A 34 -11.10 16.79 -3.55
N LYS A 35 -10.15 15.86 -3.41
CA LYS A 35 -9.05 15.87 -2.45
C LYS A 35 -7.71 16.15 -3.12
N ASP A 36 -7.72 16.80 -4.28
CA ASP A 36 -6.55 17.21 -5.06
C ASP A 36 -5.67 16.04 -5.57
N VAL A 37 -6.21 14.82 -5.64
CA VAL A 37 -5.52 13.69 -6.25
C VAL A 37 -5.57 13.80 -7.76
N VAL A 38 -4.40 13.94 -8.37
CA VAL A 38 -4.26 13.96 -9.83
C VAL A 38 -4.19 12.53 -10.37
N PHE A 39 -5.08 12.20 -11.31
CA PHE A 39 -5.04 10.96 -12.07
C PHE A 39 -4.42 11.18 -13.45
N THR A 40 -3.44 10.37 -13.80
CA THR A 40 -2.83 10.34 -15.14
C THR A 40 -3.27 9.07 -15.88
N HIS A 41 -3.25 9.11 -17.22
CA HIS A 41 -3.83 8.04 -18.06
C HIS A 41 -2.79 7.34 -18.93
N ASN A 42 -1.52 7.66 -18.79
CA ASN A 42 -0.42 7.19 -19.64
C ASN A 42 0.55 6.32 -18.83
N ASN A 43 0.03 5.38 -18.03
CA ASN A 43 0.88 4.59 -17.15
C ASN A 43 0.98 3.12 -17.59
N LYS A 44 2.16 2.54 -17.37
CA LYS A 44 2.34 1.09 -17.18
C LYS A 44 2.38 0.80 -15.68
N VAL A 45 1.80 -0.32 -15.29
CA VAL A 45 1.87 -0.83 -13.91
C VAL A 45 2.17 -2.31 -13.97
N VAL A 46 3.26 -2.71 -13.36
CA VAL A 46 3.67 -4.12 -13.25
C VAL A 46 3.61 -4.53 -11.79
N LEU A 47 2.80 -5.54 -11.48
CA LEU A 47 2.70 -6.11 -10.14
C LEU A 47 3.91 -6.98 -9.84
N LEU A 48 4.46 -6.85 -8.64
CA LEU A 48 5.63 -7.57 -8.13
C LEU A 48 5.23 -8.29 -6.84
N PRO A 49 4.68 -9.52 -6.93
CA PRO A 49 4.03 -10.20 -5.82
C PRO A 49 4.98 -10.90 -4.83
N SER A 50 6.29 -10.75 -5.00
CA SER A 50 7.30 -11.33 -4.11
C SER A 50 8.54 -10.46 -4.01
N GLY A 51 9.31 -10.64 -2.93
CA GLY A 51 10.61 -9.98 -2.77
C GLY A 51 11.56 -10.30 -3.93
N LYS A 52 11.59 -11.56 -4.39
CA LYS A 52 12.41 -11.97 -5.53
C LYS A 52 12.09 -11.11 -6.77
N GLU A 53 10.82 -11.04 -7.14
CA GLU A 53 10.40 -10.28 -8.32
C GLU A 53 10.67 -8.79 -8.18
N LYS A 54 10.40 -8.22 -6.99
CA LYS A 54 10.69 -6.81 -6.69
C LYS A 54 12.18 -6.50 -6.81
N PHE A 55 13.05 -7.25 -6.14
CA PHE A 55 14.47 -6.93 -6.11
C PHE A 55 15.15 -7.19 -7.44
N GLU A 56 14.83 -8.29 -8.14
CA GLU A 56 15.35 -8.55 -9.48
C GLU A 56 14.99 -7.44 -10.49
N ASP A 57 13.74 -6.97 -10.47
CA ASP A 57 13.26 -5.93 -11.37
C ASP A 57 13.86 -4.55 -11.01
N MET A 58 13.82 -4.19 -9.72
CA MET A 58 14.33 -2.91 -9.21
C MET A 58 15.86 -2.77 -9.38
N PHE A 59 16.62 -3.83 -9.13
CA PHE A 59 18.08 -3.77 -9.29
C PHE A 59 18.49 -3.60 -10.76
N LYS A 60 17.76 -4.26 -11.68
CA LYS A 60 17.95 -4.04 -13.13
C LYS A 60 17.67 -2.61 -13.53
N ALA A 61 16.64 -2.01 -12.97
CA ALA A 61 16.30 -0.60 -13.24
C ALA A 61 17.36 0.35 -12.67
N ILE A 62 17.82 0.13 -11.42
CA ILE A 62 18.86 0.95 -10.79
C ILE A 62 20.18 0.83 -11.55
N ALA A 63 20.57 -0.37 -11.98
CA ALA A 63 21.81 -0.59 -12.75
C ALA A 63 21.85 0.23 -14.04
N GLN A 64 20.69 0.55 -14.62
CA GLN A 64 20.59 1.32 -15.85
C GLN A 64 20.26 2.80 -15.63
N ALA A 65 20.21 3.26 -14.38
CA ALA A 65 20.02 4.65 -14.03
C ALA A 65 21.12 5.56 -14.62
N LYS A 66 20.73 6.74 -15.12
CA LYS A 66 21.63 7.68 -15.81
C LYS A 66 21.77 9.03 -15.10
N SER A 67 20.81 9.41 -14.26
CA SER A 67 20.81 10.74 -13.65
C SER A 67 20.52 10.75 -12.15
N SER A 68 19.54 10.00 -11.67
CA SER A 68 19.21 10.00 -10.26
C SER A 68 18.53 8.71 -9.79
N VAL A 69 18.81 8.31 -8.55
CA VAL A 69 18.12 7.24 -7.82
C VAL A 69 17.73 7.78 -6.46
N HIS A 70 16.43 7.91 -6.22
CA HIS A 70 15.87 8.36 -4.96
C HIS A 70 15.16 7.22 -4.25
N LEU A 71 15.45 7.01 -2.97
CA LEU A 71 14.90 5.92 -2.18
C LEU A 71 14.33 6.47 -0.87
N GLU A 72 13.11 6.07 -0.53
CA GLU A 72 12.43 6.38 0.74
C GLU A 72 11.86 5.08 1.29
N TYR A 73 12.34 4.66 2.47
CA TYR A 73 11.95 3.41 3.10
C TYR A 73 11.70 3.58 4.60
N PHE A 74 10.80 2.79 5.15
CA PHE A 74 10.66 2.68 6.60
C PHE A 74 11.94 2.10 7.22
N ASN A 75 12.54 1.07 6.61
CA ASN A 75 13.87 0.60 7.00
C ASN A 75 14.66 0.01 5.83
N PHE A 76 15.98 0.13 5.95
CA PHE A 76 16.96 -0.71 5.28
C PHE A 76 17.55 -1.64 6.34
N ARG A 77 17.31 -2.93 6.21
CA ARG A 77 17.89 -3.87 7.13
C ARG A 77 19.34 -4.15 6.74
N ASN A 78 20.26 -4.15 7.70
CA ASN A 78 21.67 -4.49 7.44
C ASN A 78 21.83 -5.99 7.21
N ASP A 79 21.45 -6.46 6.02
CA ASP A 79 21.48 -7.86 5.59
C ASP A 79 21.92 -7.98 4.13
N SER A 80 21.87 -9.19 3.56
CA SER A 80 22.46 -9.49 2.25
C SER A 80 21.86 -8.68 1.12
N ILE A 81 20.53 -8.55 1.09
CA ILE A 81 19.86 -7.82 0.00
C ILE A 81 20.08 -6.31 0.10
N ALA A 82 20.15 -5.76 1.31
CA ALA A 82 20.49 -4.35 1.49
C ALA A 82 21.96 -4.09 1.13
N SER A 83 22.89 -5.00 1.48
CA SER A 83 24.29 -4.89 1.07
C SER A 83 24.41 -4.89 -0.44
N ALA A 84 23.77 -5.81 -1.14
CA ALA A 84 23.76 -5.86 -2.61
C ALA A 84 23.17 -4.57 -3.23
N LEU A 85 22.08 -4.03 -2.65
CA LEU A 85 21.53 -2.74 -3.07
C LEU A 85 22.53 -1.62 -2.88
N PHE A 86 23.17 -1.51 -1.71
CA PHE A 86 24.10 -0.43 -1.42
C PHE A 86 25.37 -0.51 -2.28
N ASP A 87 25.85 -1.71 -2.59
CA ASP A 87 27.00 -1.87 -3.51
C ASP A 87 26.65 -1.40 -4.93
N LEU A 88 25.45 -1.73 -5.42
CA LEU A 88 24.95 -1.21 -6.68
C LEU A 88 24.81 0.33 -6.66
N LEU A 89 24.30 0.90 -5.56
CA LEU A 89 24.16 2.35 -5.41
C LEU A 89 25.52 3.07 -5.35
N LYS A 90 26.52 2.50 -4.67
CA LYS A 90 27.92 3.01 -4.68
C LYS A 90 28.50 3.02 -6.09
N GLN A 91 28.28 1.94 -6.85
CA GLN A 91 28.68 1.89 -8.26
C GLN A 91 28.01 3.02 -9.04
N LYS A 92 26.69 3.20 -8.93
CA LYS A 92 25.96 4.26 -9.65
C LYS A 92 26.44 5.66 -9.25
N ALA A 93 26.71 5.89 -7.96
CA ALA A 93 27.26 7.15 -7.49
C ALA A 93 28.66 7.42 -8.10
N SER A 94 29.51 6.41 -8.21
CA SER A 94 30.83 6.52 -8.88
C SER A 94 30.73 6.80 -10.39
N GLU A 95 29.62 6.42 -11.03
CA GLU A 95 29.28 6.72 -12.42
C GLU A 95 28.67 8.14 -12.60
N GLY A 96 28.52 8.90 -11.51
CA GLY A 96 27.97 10.27 -11.52
C GLY A 96 26.45 10.35 -11.41
N VAL A 97 25.76 9.26 -11.06
CA VAL A 97 24.34 9.27 -10.76
C VAL A 97 24.09 9.87 -9.37
N GLU A 98 23.15 10.80 -9.25
CA GLU A 98 22.76 11.36 -7.95
C GLU A 98 21.97 10.31 -7.14
N VAL A 99 22.53 9.83 -6.04
CA VAL A 99 21.91 8.83 -5.18
C VAL A 99 21.50 9.44 -3.86
N ARG A 100 20.20 9.47 -3.57
CA ARG A 100 19.61 9.99 -2.33
C ARG A 100 18.73 8.95 -1.67
N ALA A 101 18.91 8.75 -0.37
CA ALA A 101 18.15 7.78 0.42
C ALA A 101 17.64 8.39 1.73
N LEU A 102 16.38 8.14 2.04
CA LEU A 102 15.74 8.42 3.33
C LEU A 102 15.32 7.12 4.00
N PHE A 103 15.48 7.03 5.30
CA PHE A 103 14.90 5.95 6.09
C PHE A 103 14.37 6.48 7.43
N ASP A 104 13.37 5.79 7.97
CA ASP A 104 12.74 6.19 9.23
C ASP A 104 13.58 5.78 10.43
N GLY A 105 13.80 6.69 11.39
CA GLY A 105 14.62 6.43 12.56
C GLY A 105 14.06 5.33 13.46
N PHE A 106 12.75 5.35 13.74
CA PHE A 106 12.11 4.27 14.50
C PHE A 106 12.10 2.95 13.71
N GLY A 107 11.86 3.00 12.40
CA GLY A 107 11.91 1.84 11.53
C GLY A 107 13.28 1.18 11.53
N ASN A 108 14.35 1.99 11.55
CA ASN A 108 15.71 1.50 11.68
C ASN A 108 15.99 0.89 13.06
N ASP A 109 15.70 1.63 14.13
CA ASP A 109 16.08 1.22 15.48
C ASP A 109 15.27 0.04 16.02
N SER A 110 14.03 -0.12 15.54
CA SER A 110 13.14 -1.20 15.96
C SER A 110 13.45 -2.55 15.29
N ASN A 111 14.28 -2.58 14.24
CA ASN A 111 14.66 -3.83 13.60
C ASN A 111 15.92 -4.44 14.25
N ASN A 112 16.06 -5.78 14.14
CA ASN A 112 17.16 -6.51 14.79
C ASN A 112 18.51 -6.44 14.04
N LYS A 113 18.57 -5.77 12.89
CA LYS A 113 19.79 -5.52 12.09
C LYS A 113 19.77 -4.06 11.58
N PRO A 114 19.85 -3.05 12.45
CA PRO A 114 19.78 -1.65 12.04
C PRO A 114 21.02 -1.22 11.27
N LEU A 115 20.88 -0.22 10.43
CA LEU A 115 22.01 0.54 9.93
C LEU A 115 22.57 1.37 11.09
N ARG A 116 23.84 1.18 11.37
CA ARG A 116 24.58 1.93 12.40
C ARG A 116 25.36 3.08 11.76
N LYS A 117 25.88 3.97 12.61
CA LYS A 117 26.63 5.16 12.16
C LYS A 117 27.76 4.80 11.18
N GLU A 118 28.53 3.76 11.46
CA GLU A 118 29.63 3.32 10.60
C GLU A 118 29.18 2.90 9.20
N HIS A 119 28.02 2.26 9.08
CA HIS A 119 27.42 1.90 7.77
C HIS A 119 27.00 3.16 7.01
N ILE A 120 26.34 4.11 7.68
CA ILE A 120 25.87 5.37 7.10
C ILE A 120 27.06 6.23 6.65
N ASP A 121 28.09 6.35 7.48
CA ASP A 121 29.31 7.09 7.16
C ASP A 121 30.04 6.47 5.96
N SER A 122 30.09 5.14 5.88
CA SER A 122 30.66 4.42 4.73
C SER A 122 29.87 4.71 3.45
N LEU A 123 28.54 4.72 3.48
CA LEU A 123 27.70 5.03 2.31
C LEU A 123 27.94 6.47 1.83
N ARG A 124 28.02 7.42 2.75
CA ARG A 124 28.30 8.83 2.46
C ARG A 124 29.68 9.03 1.84
N ALA A 125 30.69 8.32 2.35
CA ALA A 125 32.05 8.36 1.79
C ALA A 125 32.13 7.86 0.34
N HIS A 126 31.13 7.09 -0.12
CA HIS A 126 31.01 6.61 -1.50
C HIS A 126 30.02 7.43 -2.35
N GLY A 127 29.65 8.65 -1.91
CA GLY A 127 28.83 9.56 -2.69
C GLY A 127 27.32 9.32 -2.58
N ILE A 128 26.84 8.49 -1.65
CA ILE A 128 25.43 8.31 -1.39
C ILE A 128 24.98 9.33 -0.33
N GLU A 129 24.09 10.23 -0.68
CA GLU A 129 23.42 11.10 0.29
C GLU A 129 22.34 10.29 1.02
N ILE A 130 22.57 9.90 2.27
CA ILE A 130 21.64 9.11 3.09
C ILE A 130 21.35 9.81 4.41
N TYR A 131 20.05 9.94 4.74
CA TYR A 131 19.58 10.64 5.94
C TYR A 131 18.47 9.86 6.65
N GLU A 132 18.44 10.06 7.95
CA GLU A 132 17.47 9.48 8.85
C GLU A 132 16.31 10.46 9.09
N PHE A 133 15.09 10.02 8.85
CA PHE A 133 13.89 10.79 9.16
C PHE A 133 13.54 10.64 10.64
N ASP A 134 13.47 11.75 11.34
CA ASP A 134 12.98 11.93 12.72
C ASP A 134 13.54 10.86 13.70
N PRO A 135 14.88 10.81 13.90
CA PRO A 135 15.49 9.88 14.84
C PRO A 135 14.97 10.08 16.26
N ILE A 136 14.70 8.97 16.99
CA ILE A 136 14.26 9.04 18.37
C ILE A 136 15.46 9.31 19.26
N ARG A 137 15.47 10.49 19.89
CA ARG A 137 16.53 10.91 20.81
C ARG A 137 15.93 11.29 22.16
N PHE A 138 16.50 10.75 23.23
CA PHE A 138 16.12 11.15 24.60
C PHE A 138 16.31 12.68 24.77
N PRO A 139 15.38 13.42 25.38
CA PRO A 139 14.14 12.96 26.02
C PRO A 139 12.88 12.90 25.13
N TRP A 140 13.01 13.05 23.80
CA TRP A 140 11.92 13.23 22.85
C TRP A 140 11.25 11.89 22.45
N VAL A 141 10.84 11.10 23.45
CA VAL A 141 10.17 9.79 23.22
C VAL A 141 8.80 9.90 22.55
N ASN A 142 8.21 11.10 22.47
CA ASN A 142 6.98 11.37 21.74
C ASN A 142 7.13 11.24 20.21
N HIS A 143 8.34 11.23 19.69
CA HIS A 143 8.65 11.02 18.28
C HIS A 143 8.43 9.57 17.80
N VAL A 144 7.96 8.64 18.65
CA VAL A 144 7.51 7.31 18.22
C VAL A 144 6.25 7.33 17.32
N PHE A 145 5.53 8.45 17.29
CA PHE A 145 4.40 8.71 16.42
C PHE A 145 4.84 9.50 15.17
N LEU A 146 4.01 9.52 14.13
CA LEU A 146 4.24 10.24 12.87
C LEU A 146 5.44 9.69 12.08
N ARG A 147 5.53 8.37 12.00
CA ARG A 147 6.63 7.67 11.31
C ARG A 147 6.45 7.66 9.79
N ASP A 148 7.54 7.67 9.07
CA ASP A 148 7.52 7.52 7.62
C ASP A 148 7.45 6.04 7.23
N HIS A 149 6.24 5.58 6.94
CA HIS A 149 6.00 4.18 6.58
C HIS A 149 5.91 3.95 5.06
N ARG A 150 6.24 4.95 4.24
CA ARG A 150 6.25 4.84 2.77
C ARG A 150 7.42 4.01 2.27
N LYS A 151 7.30 3.46 1.08
CA LYS A 151 8.32 2.71 0.36
C LYS A 151 8.31 3.16 -1.08
N ILE A 152 9.17 4.11 -1.39
CA ILE A 152 9.24 4.77 -2.71
C ILE A 152 10.65 4.63 -3.25
N VAL A 153 10.77 4.22 -4.51
CA VAL A 153 12.00 4.39 -5.30
C VAL A 153 11.64 5.12 -6.56
N VAL A 154 12.39 6.15 -6.92
CA VAL A 154 12.25 6.84 -8.21
C VAL A 154 13.58 6.86 -8.92
N ILE A 155 13.60 6.41 -10.16
CA ILE A 155 14.79 6.30 -11.00
C ILE A 155 14.64 7.23 -12.19
N ASP A 156 15.57 8.15 -12.35
CA ASP A 156 15.64 9.13 -13.45
C ASP A 156 14.35 9.96 -13.66
N GLY A 157 13.46 10.04 -12.63
CA GLY A 157 12.15 10.68 -12.74
C GLY A 157 11.20 9.99 -13.73
N ASN A 158 11.47 8.75 -14.13
CA ASN A 158 10.78 8.04 -15.22
C ASN A 158 10.19 6.68 -14.80
N VAL A 159 10.80 6.03 -13.82
CA VAL A 159 10.36 4.74 -13.24
C VAL A 159 10.21 4.90 -11.75
N ALA A 160 9.12 4.39 -11.19
CA ALA A 160 8.94 4.36 -9.74
C ALA A 160 8.55 2.96 -9.27
N TYR A 161 8.90 2.67 -8.01
CA TYR A 161 8.47 1.49 -7.28
C TYR A 161 7.77 1.92 -6.00
N THR A 162 6.64 1.28 -5.69
CA THR A 162 5.92 1.47 -4.43
C THR A 162 5.15 0.23 -4.01
N GLY A 163 4.84 0.10 -2.71
CA GLY A 163 4.11 -1.03 -2.15
C GLY A 163 4.45 -1.32 -0.69
N GLY A 164 4.23 -2.57 -0.25
CA GLY A 164 4.40 -2.96 1.15
C GLY A 164 5.82 -3.31 1.58
N MET A 165 6.73 -3.65 0.64
CA MET A 165 8.03 -4.26 0.93
C MET A 165 9.11 -3.24 1.29
N ASN A 166 9.77 -3.40 2.42
CA ASN A 166 11.05 -2.75 2.75
C ASN A 166 12.23 -3.42 2.02
N VAL A 167 13.45 -3.10 2.40
CA VAL A 167 14.66 -3.77 1.91
C VAL A 167 15.19 -4.70 3.01
N ALA A 168 14.88 -6.00 2.86
CA ALA A 168 15.24 -7.02 3.84
C ALA A 168 15.20 -8.44 3.25
N ASP A 169 16.11 -9.31 3.71
CA ASP A 169 16.23 -10.71 3.28
C ASP A 169 14.96 -11.53 3.53
N TYR A 170 14.17 -11.19 4.55
CA TYR A 170 12.96 -11.95 4.88
C TYR A 170 11.87 -11.89 3.79
N TYR A 171 11.91 -10.92 2.90
CA TYR A 171 11.04 -10.92 1.71
C TYR A 171 11.42 -11.98 0.67
N LEU A 172 12.67 -12.51 0.75
CA LEU A 172 13.17 -13.59 -0.12
C LEU A 172 13.00 -14.97 0.51
N HIS A 173 13.28 -15.08 1.81
CA HIS A 173 13.44 -16.36 2.50
C HIS A 173 12.44 -16.58 3.64
N GLY A 174 11.62 -15.57 3.97
CA GLY A 174 10.77 -15.62 5.16
C GLY A 174 11.58 -15.50 6.45
N THR A 175 10.96 -15.93 7.57
CA THR A 175 11.60 -16.02 8.87
C THR A 175 11.19 -17.33 9.57
N GLU A 176 12.01 -17.84 10.51
CA GLU A 176 11.64 -19.01 11.33
C GLU A 176 10.34 -18.79 12.10
N GLN A 177 10.09 -17.58 12.57
CA GLN A 177 8.92 -17.24 13.37
C GLN A 177 7.61 -17.32 12.57
N VAL A 178 7.59 -16.79 11.34
CA VAL A 178 6.35 -16.65 10.57
C VAL A 178 6.30 -17.48 9.30
N GLY A 179 7.40 -18.10 8.88
CA GLY A 179 7.51 -18.82 7.62
C GLY A 179 7.64 -17.91 6.42
N GLU A 180 6.95 -18.22 5.32
CA GLU A 180 6.93 -17.39 4.11
C GLU A 180 6.49 -15.95 4.43
N TRP A 181 7.18 -14.97 3.83
CA TRP A 181 6.80 -13.56 3.92
C TRP A 181 6.27 -13.09 2.56
N ARG A 182 4.97 -13.04 2.43
CA ARG A 182 4.30 -12.65 1.20
C ARG A 182 3.89 -11.18 1.27
N ASP A 183 4.24 -10.40 0.25
CA ASP A 183 3.85 -8.99 0.16
C ASP A 183 3.68 -8.58 -1.31
N MET A 184 3.18 -7.36 -1.53
CA MET A 184 2.94 -6.79 -2.85
C MET A 184 3.69 -5.48 -3.03
N HIS A 185 4.31 -5.34 -4.20
CA HIS A 185 4.90 -4.11 -4.71
C HIS A 185 4.45 -3.89 -6.14
N CYS A 186 4.65 -2.71 -6.69
CA CYS A 186 4.47 -2.47 -8.11
C CYS A 186 5.54 -1.53 -8.65
N ARG A 187 5.87 -1.70 -9.93
CA ARG A 187 6.59 -0.73 -10.75
C ARG A 187 5.59 0.08 -11.53
N ILE A 188 5.79 1.40 -11.57
CA ILE A 188 5.00 2.37 -12.30
C ILE A 188 5.92 3.12 -13.27
N GLU A 189 5.49 3.26 -14.51
CA GLU A 189 6.09 4.11 -15.53
C GLU A 189 5.00 5.03 -16.08
N GLY A 190 5.31 6.30 -16.29
CA GLY A 190 4.33 7.26 -16.81
C GLY A 190 4.06 8.44 -15.89
N GLY A 191 2.93 9.10 -16.08
CA GLY A 191 2.59 10.34 -15.37
C GLY A 191 2.49 10.20 -13.86
N ALA A 192 2.16 9.01 -13.34
CA ALA A 192 2.05 8.76 -11.91
C ALA A 192 3.40 8.64 -11.18
N VAL A 193 4.53 8.67 -11.90
CA VAL A 193 5.87 8.77 -11.31
C VAL A 193 6.09 10.16 -10.67
N SER A 194 5.60 11.21 -11.31
CA SER A 194 5.79 12.59 -10.84
C SER A 194 5.26 12.85 -9.42
N PRO A 195 4.06 12.43 -9.03
CA PRO A 195 3.63 12.59 -7.63
C PRO A 195 4.47 11.78 -6.62
N LEU A 196 4.97 10.60 -6.97
CA LEU A 196 5.90 9.84 -6.10
C LEU A 196 7.23 10.58 -5.93
N GLN A 197 7.77 11.12 -7.03
CA GLN A 197 8.96 11.98 -6.99
C GLN A 197 8.75 13.24 -6.13
N MET A 198 7.58 13.87 -6.25
CA MET A 198 7.21 15.04 -5.44
C MET A 198 7.15 14.71 -3.94
N ILE A 199 6.61 13.55 -3.58
CA ILE A 199 6.55 13.07 -2.20
C ILE A 199 7.96 12.96 -1.63
N PHE A 200 8.85 12.25 -2.35
CA PHE A 200 10.25 12.10 -1.95
C PHE A 200 10.94 13.46 -1.76
N LEU A 201 10.90 14.34 -2.76
CA LEU A 201 11.64 15.62 -2.72
C LEU A 201 11.12 16.54 -1.60
N LYS A 202 9.82 16.57 -1.34
CA LYS A 202 9.27 17.34 -0.21
C LYS A 202 9.79 16.84 1.13
N LEU A 203 9.85 15.52 1.34
CA LEU A 203 10.39 14.96 2.58
C LEU A 203 11.89 15.16 2.65
N TRP A 204 12.62 14.92 1.55
CA TRP A 204 14.06 15.16 1.45
C TRP A 204 14.45 16.57 1.87
N ASN A 205 13.87 17.59 1.22
CA ASN A 205 14.17 18.98 1.50
C ASN A 205 13.85 19.39 2.94
N ARG A 206 12.77 18.84 3.51
CA ARG A 206 12.44 19.07 4.92
C ARG A 206 13.44 18.44 5.89
N VAL A 207 13.95 17.24 5.59
CA VAL A 207 14.87 16.51 6.47
C VAL A 207 16.29 17.08 6.39
N THR A 208 16.70 17.50 5.20
CA THR A 208 18.09 17.92 4.91
C THR A 208 18.29 19.42 4.91
N GLU A 209 17.18 20.20 4.96
CA GLU A 209 17.18 21.67 4.78
C GLU A 209 17.77 22.12 3.43
N GLN A 210 17.83 21.20 2.46
CA GLN A 210 18.22 21.50 1.07
C GLN A 210 17.00 22.00 0.28
N ASP A 211 17.24 22.57 -0.89
CA ASP A 211 16.20 22.99 -1.84
C ASP A 211 16.42 22.28 -3.20
N ILE A 212 16.22 20.97 -3.20
CA ILE A 212 16.45 20.12 -4.37
C ILE A 212 15.17 20.05 -5.20
N TRP A 213 15.15 20.76 -6.33
CA TRP A 213 14.07 20.81 -7.30
C TRP A 213 14.61 20.87 -8.72
N GLY A 214 13.72 20.84 -9.68
CA GLY A 214 14.02 21.14 -11.07
C GLY A 214 13.52 20.12 -12.07
N PRO A 215 13.48 20.49 -13.36
CA PRO A 215 12.91 19.65 -14.45
C PRO A 215 13.62 18.32 -14.64
N LYS A 216 14.88 18.20 -14.20
CA LYS A 216 15.64 16.95 -14.30
C LYS A 216 15.02 15.79 -13.52
N TYR A 217 14.23 16.08 -12.47
CA TYR A 217 13.54 15.10 -11.64
C TYR A 217 12.11 14.78 -12.08
N PHE A 218 11.55 15.61 -12.99
CA PHE A 218 10.17 15.51 -13.48
C PHE A 218 10.16 15.39 -15.00
N ARG A 219 10.69 14.31 -15.51
CA ARG A 219 10.77 14.10 -16.96
C ARG A 219 9.39 13.84 -17.54
N ALA A 220 9.13 14.40 -18.73
CA ALA A 220 8.00 13.96 -19.53
C ALA A 220 8.16 12.45 -19.81
N TYR A 221 7.08 11.69 -19.61
CA TYR A 221 7.11 10.25 -19.84
C TYR A 221 7.60 9.95 -21.27
N LYS A 222 8.67 9.19 -21.33
CA LYS A 222 9.12 8.50 -22.55
C LYS A 222 9.09 7.02 -22.25
N PRO A 223 8.67 6.17 -23.21
CA PRO A 223 8.78 4.72 -23.04
C PRO A 223 10.19 4.37 -22.57
N THR A 224 10.29 3.60 -21.51
CA THR A 224 11.57 3.24 -20.90
C THR A 224 12.32 2.27 -21.81
N GLU A 225 13.57 2.59 -22.11
CA GLU A 225 14.51 1.70 -22.81
C GLU A 225 15.27 0.79 -21.83
N ILE A 226 14.75 0.58 -20.62
CA ILE A 226 15.40 -0.27 -19.63
C ILE A 226 15.22 -1.73 -20.01
N HIS A 227 16.34 -2.40 -20.30
CA HIS A 227 16.32 -3.79 -20.73
C HIS A 227 16.13 -4.78 -19.59
N GLY A 228 15.43 -5.88 -19.86
CA GLY A 228 15.29 -7.01 -18.95
C GLY A 228 14.32 -6.80 -17.78
N LEU A 229 13.55 -5.69 -17.77
CA LEU A 229 12.46 -5.51 -16.83
C LEU A 229 11.29 -6.42 -17.17
N ARG A 230 10.49 -6.77 -16.16
CA ARG A 230 9.24 -7.50 -16.38
C ARG A 230 8.30 -6.69 -17.27
N PRO A 231 7.73 -7.26 -18.33
CA PRO A 231 6.80 -6.53 -19.19
C PRO A 231 5.45 -6.33 -18.48
N ASP A 232 4.78 -5.22 -18.79
CA ASP A 232 3.36 -5.08 -18.54
C ASP A 232 2.61 -5.85 -19.63
N THR A 233 2.13 -7.03 -19.31
CA THR A 233 1.47 -7.94 -20.26
C THR A 233 -0.02 -7.69 -20.39
N THR A 234 -0.57 -6.68 -19.73
CA THR A 234 -1.99 -6.35 -19.84
C THR A 234 -2.31 -5.66 -21.16
N SER A 235 -3.54 -5.81 -21.63
CA SER A 235 -4.03 -5.13 -22.85
C SER A 235 -4.08 -3.60 -22.72
N THR A 236 -3.92 -3.07 -21.51
CA THR A 236 -3.97 -1.63 -21.18
C THR A 236 -2.60 -1.05 -20.84
N ALA A 237 -1.51 -1.78 -21.13
CA ALA A 237 -0.15 -1.32 -20.91
C ALA A 237 0.10 0.06 -21.56
N GLY A 238 0.57 1.03 -20.76
CA GLY A 238 0.80 2.40 -21.23
C GLY A 238 -0.45 3.31 -21.25
N HIS A 239 -1.64 2.78 -20.92
CA HIS A 239 -2.91 3.52 -20.92
C HIS A 239 -3.66 3.43 -19.59
N LYS A 240 -3.02 2.96 -18.52
CA LYS A 240 -3.67 2.80 -17.23
C LYS A 240 -3.89 4.15 -16.56
N LYS A 241 -5.06 4.30 -15.94
CA LYS A 241 -5.38 5.47 -15.11
C LYS A 241 -4.90 5.20 -13.68
N VAL A 242 -3.97 6.03 -13.22
CA VAL A 242 -3.35 5.89 -11.89
C VAL A 242 -3.35 7.23 -11.16
N GLY A 243 -3.72 7.22 -9.88
CA GLY A 243 -3.58 8.33 -8.95
C GLY A 243 -2.81 7.89 -7.72
N ILE A 244 -1.96 8.76 -7.19
CA ILE A 244 -1.23 8.51 -5.94
C ILE A 244 -1.93 9.24 -4.82
N ILE A 245 -2.38 8.51 -3.81
CA ILE A 245 -2.86 9.08 -2.55
C ILE A 245 -1.71 9.10 -1.55
N ASN A 246 -1.45 10.27 -0.99
CA ASN A 246 -0.37 10.49 -0.03
C ASN A 246 -0.95 11.03 1.28
N ARG A 247 -0.83 10.25 2.34
CA ARG A 247 -1.11 10.73 3.68
C ARG A 247 0.13 11.38 4.25
N GLU A 248 0.01 12.65 4.55
CA GLU A 248 1.01 13.42 5.27
C GLU A 248 0.35 14.03 6.51
N PRO A 249 0.86 13.73 7.73
CA PRO A 249 0.31 14.27 8.96
C PRO A 249 0.17 15.79 8.91
N ARG A 250 -0.96 16.33 9.37
CA ARG A 250 -1.34 17.75 9.38
C ARG A 250 -1.67 18.38 8.02
N ILE A 251 -1.37 17.71 6.90
CA ILE A 251 -1.65 18.23 5.53
C ILE A 251 -2.79 17.44 4.89
N SER A 252 -2.64 16.13 4.72
CA SER A 252 -3.62 15.24 4.08
C SER A 252 -4.06 14.11 5.03
N ASN A 253 -4.38 14.47 6.26
CA ASN A 253 -4.57 13.54 7.39
C ASN A 253 -5.57 12.40 7.16
N ASP A 254 -6.59 12.61 6.34
CA ASP A 254 -7.72 11.70 6.23
C ASP A 254 -7.75 10.91 4.91
N ILE A 255 -6.88 11.19 3.95
CA ILE A 255 -7.01 10.71 2.58
C ILE A 255 -7.05 9.18 2.46
N ILE A 256 -6.20 8.46 3.17
CA ILE A 256 -6.20 6.99 3.18
C ILE A 256 -7.51 6.45 3.77
N ARG A 257 -7.96 7.03 4.88
CA ARG A 257 -9.22 6.64 5.53
C ARG A 257 -10.43 6.96 4.65
N VAL A 258 -10.46 8.12 4.01
CA VAL A 258 -11.51 8.50 3.05
C VAL A 258 -11.51 7.52 1.90
N PHE A 259 -10.36 7.27 1.29
CA PHE A 259 -10.26 6.33 0.18
C PHE A 259 -10.87 4.96 0.54
N TYR A 260 -10.39 4.30 1.60
CA TYR A 260 -10.89 2.97 1.96
C TYR A 260 -12.39 2.99 2.32
N THR A 261 -12.84 4.02 3.03
CA THR A 261 -14.26 4.14 3.41
C THR A 261 -15.14 4.27 2.18
N GLU A 262 -14.78 5.16 1.26
CA GLU A 262 -15.59 5.46 0.09
C GLU A 262 -15.46 4.38 -1.00
N ALA A 263 -14.31 3.74 -1.15
CA ALA A 263 -14.16 2.57 -2.01
C ALA A 263 -15.10 1.42 -1.58
N ILE A 264 -15.19 1.15 -0.27
CA ILE A 264 -16.10 0.15 0.30
C ILE A 264 -17.57 0.59 0.14
N ASN A 265 -17.87 1.86 0.35
CA ASN A 265 -19.23 2.39 0.20
C ASN A 265 -19.71 2.36 -1.26
N ALA A 266 -18.84 2.64 -2.22
CA ALA A 266 -19.14 2.68 -3.64
C ALA A 266 -19.23 1.28 -4.28
N ALA A 267 -18.73 0.24 -3.62
CA ALA A 267 -18.77 -1.12 -4.13
C ALA A 267 -20.20 -1.60 -4.40
N GLN A 268 -20.41 -2.23 -5.56
CA GLN A 268 -21.69 -2.73 -6.06
C GLN A 268 -21.75 -4.26 -6.10
N ASP A 269 -20.62 -4.92 -6.47
CA ASP A 269 -20.57 -6.36 -6.71
C ASP A 269 -19.66 -7.09 -5.70
N SER A 270 -18.41 -6.65 -5.55
CA SER A 270 -17.43 -7.37 -4.76
C SER A 270 -16.35 -6.49 -4.14
N ILE A 271 -15.86 -6.92 -2.99
CA ILE A 271 -14.67 -6.40 -2.33
C ILE A 271 -13.79 -7.57 -1.94
N LYS A 272 -12.53 -7.56 -2.38
CA LYS A 272 -11.48 -8.45 -1.87
C LYS A 272 -10.42 -7.59 -1.18
N LEU A 273 -10.05 -7.95 0.04
CA LEU A 273 -9.14 -7.19 0.89
C LEU A 273 -8.09 -8.11 1.51
N ILE A 274 -6.81 -7.72 1.38
CA ILE A 274 -5.70 -8.33 2.13
C ILE A 274 -5.04 -7.24 2.95
N ASN A 275 -4.90 -7.46 4.25
CA ASN A 275 -4.17 -6.54 5.12
C ASN A 275 -3.65 -7.26 6.38
N PRO A 276 -2.35 -7.13 6.73
CA PRO A 276 -1.76 -7.87 7.85
C PRO A 276 -2.29 -7.40 9.21
N TYR A 277 -2.52 -6.09 9.36
CA TYR A 277 -2.87 -5.45 10.64
C TYR A 277 -4.28 -4.85 10.58
N LEU A 278 -5.27 -5.73 10.44
CA LEU A 278 -6.68 -5.35 10.29
C LEU A 278 -7.29 -4.96 11.65
N THR A 279 -6.78 -3.89 12.25
CA THR A 279 -7.29 -3.35 13.53
C THR A 279 -8.26 -2.18 13.27
N LEU A 280 -9.29 -2.46 12.50
CA LEU A 280 -10.24 -1.53 11.90
C LEU A 280 -10.88 -0.55 12.90
N ASN A 281 -10.96 0.72 12.50
CA ASN A 281 -11.77 1.71 13.20
C ASN A 281 -13.29 1.51 13.00
N ARG A 282 -14.11 2.28 13.73
CA ARG A 282 -15.57 2.16 13.69
C ARG A 282 -16.16 2.44 12.30
N LYS A 283 -15.59 3.42 11.54
CA LYS A 283 -16.10 3.82 10.22
C LYS A 283 -15.91 2.70 9.20
N LEU A 284 -14.71 2.12 9.12
CA LEU A 284 -14.38 1.02 8.20
C LEU A 284 -15.19 -0.25 8.55
N LYS A 285 -15.30 -0.60 9.85
CA LYS A 285 -16.17 -1.72 10.28
C LYS A 285 -17.63 -1.52 9.86
N LYS A 286 -18.15 -0.29 9.99
CA LYS A 286 -19.50 0.06 9.55
C LYS A 286 -19.64 -0.05 8.03
N ALA A 287 -18.68 0.45 7.27
CA ALA A 287 -18.68 0.40 5.80
C ALA A 287 -18.71 -1.06 5.29
N LEU A 288 -17.81 -1.92 5.77
CA LEU A 288 -17.76 -3.35 5.41
C LEU A 288 -19.08 -4.08 5.72
N ARG A 289 -19.65 -3.87 6.91
CA ARG A 289 -20.93 -4.46 7.28
C ARG A 289 -22.08 -3.96 6.39
N ASN A 290 -22.08 -2.68 6.05
CA ASN A 290 -23.10 -2.11 5.17
C ASN A 290 -22.95 -2.62 3.73
N ALA A 291 -21.73 -2.80 3.23
CA ALA A 291 -21.47 -3.42 1.94
C ALA A 291 -22.04 -4.85 1.89
N ALA A 292 -21.73 -5.69 2.88
CA ALA A 292 -22.30 -7.04 2.98
C ALA A 292 -23.83 -7.03 3.07
N LYS A 293 -24.44 -6.09 3.83
CA LYS A 293 -25.90 -5.91 3.89
C LYS A 293 -26.54 -5.51 2.55
N ARG A 294 -25.81 -4.79 1.69
CA ARG A 294 -26.28 -4.44 0.34
C ARG A 294 -26.19 -5.61 -0.64
N GLY A 295 -25.63 -6.75 -0.22
CA GLY A 295 -25.42 -7.92 -1.07
C GLY A 295 -24.07 -7.93 -1.77
N VAL A 296 -23.16 -6.97 -1.47
CA VAL A 296 -21.80 -6.97 -1.99
C VAL A 296 -21.03 -8.15 -1.38
N LYS A 297 -20.38 -8.95 -2.23
CA LYS A 297 -19.54 -10.07 -1.77
C LYS A 297 -18.24 -9.52 -1.16
N VAL A 298 -18.15 -9.51 0.17
CA VAL A 298 -16.97 -9.03 0.90
C VAL A 298 -16.11 -10.20 1.32
N GLU A 299 -14.89 -10.29 0.79
CA GLU A 299 -13.90 -11.31 1.13
C GLU A 299 -12.65 -10.65 1.74
N ILE A 300 -12.23 -11.13 2.90
CA ILE A 300 -11.05 -10.63 3.62
C ILE A 300 -10.08 -11.78 3.83
N MET A 301 -8.81 -11.56 3.51
CA MET A 301 -7.74 -12.50 3.84
C MET A 301 -6.85 -11.92 4.94
N VAL A 302 -6.59 -12.72 5.96
CA VAL A 302 -5.69 -12.42 7.08
C VAL A 302 -4.73 -13.58 7.29
N SER A 303 -3.60 -13.32 7.95
CA SER A 303 -2.58 -14.36 8.21
C SER A 303 -2.87 -15.13 9.48
N ALA A 304 -2.52 -16.43 9.46
CA ALA A 304 -2.49 -17.27 10.66
C ALA A 304 -1.35 -16.86 11.62
N LYS A 305 -0.26 -16.34 11.07
CA LYS A 305 0.94 -15.89 11.78
C LYS A 305 1.13 -14.38 11.66
N SER A 306 1.89 -13.79 12.58
CA SER A 306 2.24 -12.36 12.56
C SER A 306 3.61 -12.15 13.21
N ASP A 307 4.27 -11.09 12.79
CA ASP A 307 5.53 -10.60 13.34
C ASP A 307 5.36 -9.75 14.61
N ILE A 308 4.14 -9.25 14.88
CA ILE A 308 3.83 -8.39 16.03
C ILE A 308 2.95 -9.14 17.03
N PRO A 309 3.39 -9.31 18.31
CA PRO A 309 2.54 -9.84 19.38
C PRO A 309 1.25 -9.03 19.58
N LEU A 310 0.16 -9.63 20.03
CA LEU A 310 -1.15 -9.04 20.30
C LEU A 310 -1.95 -8.59 19.05
N THR A 311 -1.30 -8.15 17.98
CA THR A 311 -1.99 -7.74 16.75
C THR A 311 -2.87 -8.85 16.17
N PRO A 312 -2.45 -10.13 16.10
CA PRO A 312 -3.32 -11.22 15.65
C PRO A 312 -4.59 -11.35 16.48
N ASP A 313 -4.49 -11.18 17.80
CA ASP A 313 -5.66 -11.33 18.68
C ASP A 313 -6.70 -10.24 18.39
N CYS A 314 -6.27 -8.99 18.15
CA CYS A 314 -7.13 -7.89 17.73
C CYS A 314 -7.73 -8.12 16.34
N VAL A 315 -6.91 -8.55 15.36
CA VAL A 315 -7.36 -8.90 14.00
C VAL A 315 -8.43 -9.97 14.08
N PHE A 316 -8.17 -11.04 14.78
CA PHE A 316 -9.10 -12.15 14.96
C PHE A 316 -10.41 -11.73 15.62
N TYR A 317 -10.37 -10.88 16.62
CA TYR A 317 -11.57 -10.31 17.23
C TYR A 317 -12.40 -9.50 16.21
N ASN A 318 -11.75 -8.66 15.40
CA ASN A 318 -12.42 -7.84 14.39
C ASN A 318 -13.06 -8.71 13.29
N VAL A 319 -12.35 -9.68 12.72
CA VAL A 319 -12.89 -10.53 11.65
C VAL A 319 -14.04 -11.41 12.15
N HIS A 320 -14.01 -11.90 13.41
CA HIS A 320 -15.15 -12.63 14.02
C HIS A 320 -16.42 -11.77 14.02
N LYS A 321 -16.31 -10.49 14.39
CA LYS A 321 -17.46 -9.56 14.38
C LYS A 321 -17.96 -9.29 12.96
N LEU A 322 -17.10 -9.32 11.96
CA LEU A 322 -17.45 -9.13 10.55
C LEU A 322 -18.10 -10.39 9.96
N MET A 323 -17.58 -11.58 10.26
CA MET A 323 -18.18 -12.86 9.82
C MET A 323 -19.64 -12.97 10.22
N LYS A 324 -20.01 -12.59 11.45
CA LYS A 324 -21.40 -12.51 11.94
C LYS A 324 -22.30 -11.53 11.17
N LYS A 325 -21.74 -10.79 10.23
CA LYS A 325 -22.44 -9.80 9.38
C LYS A 325 -22.33 -10.12 7.89
N GLY A 326 -21.95 -11.36 7.54
CA GLY A 326 -21.91 -11.85 6.17
C GLY A 326 -20.60 -11.55 5.43
N VAL A 327 -19.54 -11.16 6.12
CA VAL A 327 -18.21 -11.02 5.53
C VAL A 327 -17.51 -12.37 5.52
N HIS A 328 -16.98 -12.78 4.37
CA HIS A 328 -16.20 -14.00 4.19
C HIS A 328 -14.76 -13.78 4.62
N VAL A 329 -14.19 -14.69 5.42
CA VAL A 329 -12.83 -14.55 5.95
C VAL A 329 -12.00 -15.79 5.62
N TRP A 330 -10.81 -15.53 5.07
CA TRP A 330 -9.83 -16.54 4.69
C TRP A 330 -8.58 -16.39 5.55
N LEU A 331 -8.13 -17.49 6.18
CA LEU A 331 -6.96 -17.54 7.05
C LEU A 331 -5.79 -18.16 6.29
N TYR A 332 -4.87 -17.33 5.80
CA TYR A 332 -3.69 -17.76 5.05
C TYR A 332 -2.73 -18.55 5.95
N GLN A 333 -2.36 -19.77 5.52
CA GLN A 333 -1.62 -20.73 6.35
C GLN A 333 -0.10 -20.71 6.14
N PRO A 334 0.45 -20.55 4.91
CA PRO A 334 1.88 -20.78 4.66
C PRO A 334 2.81 -19.92 5.49
N GLY A 335 2.39 -18.67 5.77
CA GLY A 335 3.25 -17.74 6.47
C GLY A 335 2.55 -16.43 6.81
N PHE A 336 3.31 -15.32 6.75
CA PHE A 336 2.81 -13.98 7.01
C PHE A 336 2.45 -13.26 5.71
N HIS A 337 1.16 -13.02 5.50
CA HIS A 337 0.67 -12.28 4.35
C HIS A 337 0.67 -10.77 4.63
N HIS A 338 1.79 -10.12 4.36
CA HIS A 338 2.00 -8.70 4.69
C HIS A 338 1.46 -7.73 3.62
N THR A 339 0.76 -8.22 2.61
CA THR A 339 0.18 -7.43 1.51
C THR A 339 -0.89 -6.44 1.99
N LYS A 340 -0.91 -5.25 1.39
CA LYS A 340 -1.88 -4.17 1.64
C LYS A 340 -2.55 -3.80 0.32
N VAL A 341 -3.63 -4.51 -0.01
CA VAL A 341 -4.38 -4.31 -1.26
C VAL A 341 -5.89 -4.37 -1.00
N ILE A 342 -6.63 -3.64 -1.80
CA ILE A 342 -8.06 -3.79 -1.95
C ILE A 342 -8.39 -3.86 -3.44
N MET A 343 -9.28 -4.75 -3.83
CA MET A 343 -9.87 -4.86 -5.15
C MET A 343 -11.38 -4.65 -5.03
N VAL A 344 -11.94 -3.81 -5.88
CA VAL A 344 -13.36 -3.45 -5.85
C VAL A 344 -13.98 -3.67 -7.23
N ASP A 345 -15.05 -4.47 -7.26
CA ASP A 345 -15.89 -4.76 -8.43
C ASP A 345 -15.13 -5.26 -9.67
N GLY A 346 -13.89 -5.74 -9.51
CA GLY A 346 -13.00 -6.03 -10.64
C GLY A 346 -12.66 -4.81 -11.51
N LYS A 347 -12.92 -3.59 -11.03
CA LYS A 347 -12.77 -2.32 -11.76
C LYS A 347 -11.52 -1.56 -11.37
N PHE A 348 -11.20 -1.52 -10.09
CA PHE A 348 -10.01 -0.84 -9.59
C PHE A 348 -9.40 -1.56 -8.37
N CYS A 349 -8.14 -1.25 -8.11
CA CYS A 349 -7.40 -1.79 -6.98
C CYS A 349 -6.39 -0.78 -6.42
N THR A 350 -5.77 -1.12 -5.28
CA THR A 350 -4.61 -0.38 -4.77
C THR A 350 -3.43 -1.28 -4.47
N VAL A 351 -2.24 -0.70 -4.58
CA VAL A 351 -0.99 -1.24 -4.04
C VAL A 351 -0.27 -0.10 -3.32
N GLY A 352 0.16 -0.30 -2.08
CA GLY A 352 0.84 0.75 -1.32
C GLY A 352 1.31 0.32 0.05
N SER A 353 1.65 1.29 0.89
CA SER A 353 2.23 1.08 2.20
C SER A 353 1.20 0.97 3.32
N ALA A 354 -0.03 1.49 3.12
CA ALA A 354 -0.99 1.76 4.18
C ALA A 354 -1.65 0.51 4.75
N ASN A 355 -1.46 0.29 6.03
CA ASN A 355 -2.20 -0.69 6.81
C ASN A 355 -3.60 -0.18 7.19
N LEU A 356 -4.52 -1.10 7.48
CA LEU A 356 -5.85 -0.77 8.02
C LEU A 356 -5.86 -0.78 9.55
N ASN A 357 -4.89 -0.09 10.12
CA ASN A 357 -4.75 0.10 11.57
C ASN A 357 -4.78 1.60 11.94
N ALA A 358 -4.79 1.90 13.24
CA ALA A 358 -4.88 3.28 13.69
C ALA A 358 -3.65 4.11 13.30
N ARG A 359 -2.47 3.50 13.29
CA ARG A 359 -1.22 4.18 12.92
C ARG A 359 -1.29 4.70 11.49
N SER A 360 -1.46 3.81 10.50
CA SER A 360 -1.52 4.18 9.09
C SER A 360 -2.69 5.11 8.75
N LEU A 361 -3.83 4.93 9.43
CA LEU A 361 -5.03 5.75 9.16
C LEU A 361 -5.01 7.13 9.83
N SER A 362 -4.16 7.36 10.85
CA SER A 362 -4.24 8.57 11.67
C SER A 362 -2.91 9.23 12.04
N TRP A 363 -1.78 8.52 11.96
CA TRP A 363 -0.50 8.99 12.48
C TRP A 363 0.61 9.00 11.44
N ASP A 364 0.89 7.87 10.77
CA ASP A 364 2.07 7.70 9.95
C ASP A 364 1.94 8.34 8.56
N TYR A 365 3.06 8.63 7.92
CA TYR A 365 3.14 8.96 6.50
C TYR A 365 2.91 7.68 5.70
N GLU A 366 1.99 7.70 4.78
CA GLU A 366 1.61 6.55 3.97
C GLU A 366 1.32 6.97 2.53
N GLU A 367 1.51 6.07 1.59
CA GLU A 367 1.08 6.26 0.21
C GLU A 367 0.47 4.98 -0.38
N ASN A 368 -0.47 5.16 -1.30
CA ASN A 368 -0.99 4.07 -2.12
C ASN A 368 -1.15 4.55 -3.56
N ALA A 369 -0.78 3.69 -4.50
CA ALA A 369 -1.19 3.81 -5.88
C ALA A 369 -2.63 3.28 -6.04
N VAL A 370 -3.53 4.13 -6.50
CA VAL A 370 -4.91 3.79 -6.85
C VAL A 370 -4.95 3.55 -8.36
N ILE A 371 -5.18 2.32 -8.76
CA ILE A 371 -5.09 1.84 -10.15
C ILE A 371 -6.49 1.56 -10.66
N ILE A 372 -6.97 2.42 -11.56
CA ILE A 372 -8.28 2.29 -12.20
C ILE A 372 -8.06 1.54 -13.52
N ASP A 373 -7.95 0.22 -13.42
CA ASP A 373 -7.64 -0.65 -14.55
C ASP A 373 -8.15 -2.07 -14.31
N LYS A 374 -9.13 -2.50 -15.12
CA LYS A 374 -9.73 -3.83 -14.97
C LYS A 374 -8.73 -4.98 -15.16
N PRO A 375 -7.84 -4.98 -16.20
CA PRO A 375 -6.86 -6.04 -16.34
C PRO A 375 -5.91 -6.18 -15.13
N THR A 376 -5.39 -5.09 -14.59
CA THR A 376 -4.53 -5.12 -13.39
C THR A 376 -5.31 -5.61 -12.16
N THR A 377 -6.56 -5.15 -12.00
CA THR A 377 -7.41 -5.61 -10.90
C THR A 377 -7.66 -7.11 -10.98
N ARG A 378 -7.90 -7.66 -12.19
CA ARG A 378 -8.06 -9.10 -12.42
C ARG A 378 -6.79 -9.91 -12.08
N GLN A 379 -5.60 -9.36 -12.34
CA GLN A 379 -4.35 -10.02 -11.92
C GLN A 379 -4.28 -10.15 -10.39
N LEU A 380 -4.64 -9.10 -9.64
CA LEU A 380 -4.72 -9.17 -8.17
C LEU A 380 -5.84 -10.10 -7.68
N ASP A 381 -7.00 -10.09 -8.34
CA ASP A 381 -8.10 -11.02 -8.05
C ASP A 381 -7.65 -12.48 -8.20
N GLN A 382 -6.91 -12.79 -9.27
CA GLN A 382 -6.36 -14.14 -9.51
C GLN A 382 -5.34 -14.53 -8.44
N MET A 383 -4.49 -13.58 -8.00
CA MET A 383 -3.53 -13.83 -6.92
C MET A 383 -4.27 -14.11 -5.60
N PHE A 384 -5.30 -13.34 -5.29
CA PHE A 384 -6.16 -13.58 -4.13
C PHE A 384 -6.79 -14.99 -4.17
N ASP A 385 -7.34 -15.38 -5.32
CA ASP A 385 -7.98 -16.69 -5.47
C ASP A 385 -6.98 -17.86 -5.41
N ASN A 386 -5.74 -17.66 -5.88
CA ASN A 386 -4.65 -18.63 -5.71
C ASN A 386 -4.25 -18.76 -4.22
N ASP A 387 -4.21 -17.65 -3.49
CA ASP A 387 -3.88 -17.64 -2.06
C ASP A 387 -5.03 -18.23 -1.21
N LYS A 388 -6.28 -18.14 -1.66
CA LYS A 388 -7.41 -18.85 -1.03
C LYS A 388 -7.23 -20.36 -1.01
N GLN A 389 -6.61 -20.95 -2.02
CA GLN A 389 -6.34 -22.40 -2.07
C GLN A 389 -5.37 -22.84 -0.96
N LYS A 390 -4.56 -21.90 -0.44
CA LYS A 390 -3.64 -22.12 0.68
C LYS A 390 -4.20 -21.60 2.02
N SER A 391 -5.47 -21.26 2.06
CA SER A 391 -6.14 -20.64 3.20
C SER A 391 -7.26 -21.50 3.74
N VAL A 392 -7.54 -21.36 5.02
CA VAL A 392 -8.72 -21.97 5.67
C VAL A 392 -9.86 -20.94 5.63
N TYR A 393 -11.01 -21.35 5.14
CA TYR A 393 -12.22 -20.54 5.25
C TYR A 393 -12.75 -20.56 6.69
N LEU A 394 -12.89 -19.39 7.30
CA LEU A 394 -13.38 -19.25 8.66
C LEU A 394 -14.88 -18.99 8.67
N THR A 395 -15.61 -19.72 9.50
CA THR A 395 -17.00 -19.45 9.88
C THR A 395 -17.06 -19.06 11.36
N PRO A 396 -18.16 -18.47 11.84
CA PRO A 396 -18.33 -18.22 13.29
C PRO A 396 -18.17 -19.48 14.14
N GLU A 397 -18.64 -20.62 13.63
CA GLU A 397 -18.60 -21.93 14.34
C GLU A 397 -17.16 -22.48 14.40
N THR A 398 -16.45 -22.53 13.27
CA THR A 398 -15.04 -22.95 13.22
C THR A 398 -14.15 -22.03 14.04
N TRP A 399 -14.45 -20.71 14.03
CA TRP A 399 -13.78 -19.75 14.87
C TRP A 399 -13.94 -20.07 16.36
N ASP A 400 -15.16 -20.34 16.81
CA ASP A 400 -15.46 -20.61 18.22
C ASP A 400 -14.78 -21.90 18.72
N ALA A 401 -14.62 -22.90 17.84
CA ALA A 401 -13.85 -24.12 18.11
C ALA A 401 -12.33 -23.90 18.09
N PHE A 402 -11.83 -23.01 17.23
CA PHE A 402 -10.41 -22.75 17.03
C PHE A 402 -9.76 -21.88 18.12
N ARG A 403 -10.55 -21.06 18.83
CA ARG A 403 -10.04 -20.08 19.81
C ARG A 403 -10.43 -20.44 21.24
N THR A 404 -9.42 -20.56 22.10
CA THR A 404 -9.64 -20.77 23.54
C THR A 404 -10.31 -19.56 24.21
N PRO A 405 -10.98 -19.73 25.37
CA PRO A 405 -11.55 -18.61 26.12
C PRO A 405 -10.51 -17.50 26.43
N TRP A 406 -9.28 -17.91 26.74
CA TRP A 406 -8.18 -16.97 27.00
C TRP A 406 -7.80 -16.14 25.76
N GLN A 407 -7.72 -16.78 24.59
CA GLN A 407 -7.44 -16.07 23.34
C GLN A 407 -8.58 -15.13 22.95
N LYS A 408 -9.83 -15.49 23.22
CA LYS A 408 -11.00 -14.62 23.02
C LYS A 408 -10.94 -13.41 23.94
N PHE A 409 -10.57 -13.59 25.22
CA PHE A 409 -10.36 -12.51 26.18
C PHE A 409 -9.22 -11.57 25.74
N ARG A 410 -8.06 -12.12 25.36
CA ARG A 410 -6.93 -11.34 24.82
C ARG A 410 -7.34 -10.51 23.61
N GLY A 411 -8.13 -11.07 22.70
CA GLY A 411 -8.65 -10.37 21.52
C GLY A 411 -9.58 -9.21 21.88
N TRP A 412 -10.45 -9.41 22.85
CA TRP A 412 -11.28 -8.33 23.38
C TRP A 412 -10.44 -7.23 24.04
N PHE A 413 -9.46 -7.59 24.86
CA PHE A 413 -8.56 -6.62 25.49
C PHE A 413 -7.71 -5.87 24.46
N ALA A 414 -7.07 -6.59 23.51
CA ALA A 414 -6.32 -5.97 22.42
C ALA A 414 -7.18 -5.03 21.58
N HIS A 415 -8.47 -5.35 21.38
CA HIS A 415 -9.39 -4.45 20.68
C HIS A 415 -9.61 -3.11 21.41
N LEU A 416 -9.51 -3.04 22.74
CA LEU A 416 -9.58 -1.77 23.47
C LEU A 416 -8.37 -0.88 23.16
N LEU A 417 -7.23 -1.49 22.82
CA LEU A 417 -6.00 -0.82 22.44
C LEU A 417 -5.95 -0.42 20.94
N THR A 418 -7.01 -0.69 20.16
CA THR A 418 -7.09 -0.35 18.73
C THR A 418 -6.62 1.07 18.37
N PRO A 419 -6.86 2.13 19.18
CA PRO A 419 -6.36 3.46 18.85
C PRO A 419 -4.83 3.60 18.83
N PHE A 420 -4.12 2.62 19.39
CA PHE A 420 -2.65 2.62 19.51
C PHE A 420 -1.97 1.52 18.67
N LEU A 421 -2.76 0.61 18.09
CA LEU A 421 -2.31 -0.53 17.28
C LEU A 421 -2.30 -0.24 15.77
#